data_2f1f12ba493ac5b2adc01b1a2e3a0c2c
#
_entry.id   2f1f12ba493ac5b2adc01b1a2e3a0c2c
#
_cell.length_a   1.000
_cell.length_b   1.000
_cell.length_c   1.000
_cell.angle_alpha   90.00
_cell.angle_beta   90.00
_cell.angle_gamma   90.00
#
_symmetry.space_group_name_H-M   'P 1'
#
loop_
_entity.id
_entity.type
_entity.pdbx_description
1 polymer ?
#
loop_
_entity_poly.entity_id
_entity_poly.type
_entity_poly.pdbx_seq_one_letter_code
_entity_poly.pdbx_strand_id
1 'polypeptide(L)'
;MTIMEKKWNVGIIGATGMVGQRLVLLLHNHPWFNLTALAASSRSAGKTYQEAAGRRWLMNEPMPDMVKGMPVLDGEKDIKTIAAQVDFIFCAVEMDKDILRALEESYAKVECPVFSNNSAHRWTADVPMIIPELNPDHAEVIGQQRRRLGAAKGFIAVKSNCSLQSYLPPLWPLNERFGMTKALACTYQAISGAGKTFETWPEMADNVIPLIKGEEDKSEREPMKIWGKVTPDGIIPATGPSITSQCIRVPVTDGHLAAVFASFEKKPSIEEIKEIWAGFSGLPQQLDLPTAPKQFLRYFDEEDRPQTRLDRDLEGGMAISIGRLRPDSQYDIKFVCLSHNTLRGAAGGNVLMAELLCSQGYIPHK
;
A
#
# COMPACT_ATOMS: atom_id res chain seq x y z
N MET A 1 13.36 16.80 -9.45
CA MET A 1 13.62 15.73 -8.44
C MET A 1 14.77 16.17 -7.54
N THR A 2 14.49 16.50 -6.30
CA THR A 2 15.49 17.02 -5.34
C THR A 2 16.31 15.84 -4.82
N ILE A 3 17.59 15.78 -5.15
CA ILE A 3 18.52 14.81 -4.55
C ILE A 3 18.87 15.35 -3.16
N MET A 4 18.54 14.57 -2.13
CA MET A 4 18.88 14.92 -0.74
C MET A 4 20.40 14.78 -0.54
N GLU A 5 21.02 15.76 0.11
CA GLU A 5 22.47 15.68 0.47
C GLU A 5 22.77 14.49 1.40
N LYS A 6 21.81 14.13 2.28
CA LYS A 6 21.90 12.97 3.17
C LYS A 6 20.65 12.10 2.99
N LYS A 7 20.84 10.82 2.63
CA LYS A 7 19.77 9.84 2.51
C LYS A 7 19.45 9.19 3.85
N TRP A 8 18.17 8.78 4.05
CA TRP A 8 17.80 7.93 5.18
C TRP A 8 18.27 6.49 4.93
N ASN A 9 18.89 5.88 5.94
CA ASN A 9 19.20 4.45 5.92
C ASN A 9 17.95 3.65 6.28
N VAL A 10 17.63 2.65 5.47
CA VAL A 10 16.39 1.89 5.64
C VAL A 10 16.65 0.39 5.66
N GLY A 11 15.80 -0.34 6.40
CA GLY A 11 15.83 -1.80 6.44
C GLY A 11 14.54 -2.41 5.90
N ILE A 12 14.62 -3.70 5.50
CA ILE A 12 13.45 -4.49 5.11
C ILE A 12 13.36 -5.70 6.00
N ILE A 13 12.24 -5.86 6.74
CA ILE A 13 11.88 -7.07 7.47
C ILE A 13 10.92 -7.88 6.60
N GLY A 14 11.28 -9.14 6.31
CA GLY A 14 10.60 -9.97 5.31
C GLY A 14 11.18 -9.83 3.89
N ALA A 15 12.46 -9.49 3.78
CA ALA A 15 13.14 -9.17 2.52
C ALA A 15 13.10 -10.30 1.47
N THR A 16 12.94 -11.56 1.88
CA THR A 16 12.92 -12.71 0.96
C THR A 16 11.54 -13.04 0.37
N GLY A 17 10.47 -12.40 0.86
CA GLY A 17 9.11 -12.54 0.32
C GLY A 17 8.87 -11.66 -0.91
N MET A 18 7.77 -11.87 -1.64
CA MET A 18 7.45 -11.14 -2.88
C MET A 18 7.44 -9.61 -2.67
N VAL A 19 6.78 -9.11 -1.63
CA VAL A 19 6.73 -7.67 -1.32
C VAL A 19 8.11 -7.15 -0.91
N GLY A 20 8.88 -7.94 -0.13
CA GLY A 20 10.25 -7.61 0.24
C GLY A 20 11.17 -7.48 -0.97
N GLN A 21 11.06 -8.38 -1.96
CA GLN A 21 11.81 -8.32 -3.21
C GLN A 21 11.42 -7.09 -4.05
N ARG A 22 10.13 -6.72 -4.09
CA ARG A 22 9.68 -5.45 -4.71
C ARG A 22 10.28 -4.24 -4.01
N LEU A 23 10.32 -4.23 -2.67
CA LEU A 23 10.98 -3.16 -1.90
C LEU A 23 12.47 -3.05 -2.23
N VAL A 24 13.19 -4.19 -2.36
CA VAL A 24 14.60 -4.20 -2.78
C VAL A 24 14.79 -3.49 -4.13
N LEU A 25 13.92 -3.77 -5.12
CA LEU A 25 13.99 -3.11 -6.43
C LEU A 25 13.68 -1.63 -6.35
N LEU A 26 12.63 -1.24 -5.62
CA LEU A 26 12.22 0.17 -5.48
C LEU A 26 13.25 1.02 -4.72
N LEU A 27 13.95 0.41 -3.77
CA LEU A 27 14.99 1.09 -2.98
C LEU A 27 16.36 1.09 -3.68
N HIS A 28 16.52 0.28 -4.73
CA HIS A 28 17.72 0.33 -5.55
C HIS A 28 17.82 1.68 -6.27
N ASN A 29 18.89 2.44 -5.98
CA ASN A 29 19.09 3.80 -6.48
C ASN A 29 17.99 4.81 -6.10
N HIS A 30 17.23 4.57 -5.05
CA HIS A 30 16.22 5.52 -4.58
C HIS A 30 16.87 6.88 -4.22
N PRO A 31 16.29 8.02 -4.62
CA PRO A 31 16.91 9.33 -4.40
C PRO A 31 17.03 9.71 -2.92
N TRP A 32 16.13 9.27 -2.06
CA TRP A 32 16.05 9.62 -0.64
C TRP A 32 16.47 8.51 0.31
N PHE A 33 16.36 7.25 -0.11
CA PHE A 33 16.56 6.09 0.77
C PHE A 33 17.78 5.27 0.37
N ASN A 34 18.53 4.80 1.36
CA ASN A 34 19.68 3.92 1.21
C ASN A 34 19.38 2.59 1.93
N LEU A 35 19.28 1.49 1.20
CA LEU A 35 19.01 0.17 1.76
C LEU A 35 20.26 -0.37 2.46
N THR A 36 20.22 -0.47 3.79
CA THR A 36 21.38 -0.85 4.62
C THR A 36 21.17 -2.12 5.43
N ALA A 37 19.93 -2.60 5.61
CA ALA A 37 19.65 -3.81 6.37
C ALA A 37 18.58 -4.68 5.67
N LEU A 38 18.85 -5.98 5.59
CA LEU A 38 17.91 -6.98 5.12
C LEU A 38 17.70 -8.02 6.22
N ALA A 39 16.43 -8.27 6.56
CA ALA A 39 16.09 -9.27 7.56
C ALA A 39 14.95 -10.18 7.10
N ALA A 40 14.95 -11.38 7.60
CA ALA A 40 13.94 -12.40 7.32
C ALA A 40 13.77 -13.33 8.55
N SER A 41 13.09 -14.45 8.36
CA SER A 41 12.98 -15.47 9.42
C SER A 41 14.33 -16.11 9.75
N SER A 42 14.44 -16.72 10.92
CA SER A 42 15.63 -17.45 11.38
C SER A 42 16.14 -18.50 10.40
N ARG A 43 15.30 -19.04 9.50
CA ARG A 43 15.70 -19.96 8.42
C ARG A 43 16.61 -19.33 7.37
N SER A 44 16.50 -18.03 7.18
CA SER A 44 17.28 -17.26 6.19
C SER A 44 18.41 -16.46 6.85
N ALA A 45 18.35 -16.22 8.14
CA ALA A 45 19.35 -15.47 8.88
C ALA A 45 20.74 -16.14 8.80
N GLY A 46 21.80 -15.31 8.76
CA GLY A 46 23.19 -15.73 8.64
C GLY A 46 23.65 -16.06 7.23
N LYS A 47 22.77 -16.03 6.22
CA LYS A 47 23.08 -16.23 4.80
C LYS A 47 23.26 -14.88 4.11
N THR A 48 23.94 -14.87 2.96
CA THR A 48 23.86 -13.72 2.05
C THR A 48 22.46 -13.65 1.45
N TYR A 49 22.06 -12.45 1.02
CA TYR A 49 20.73 -12.27 0.39
C TYR A 49 20.56 -13.14 -0.87
N GLN A 50 21.62 -13.29 -1.66
CA GLN A 50 21.62 -14.18 -2.82
C GLN A 50 21.39 -15.65 -2.45
N GLU A 51 21.98 -16.15 -1.37
CA GLU A 51 21.74 -17.51 -0.88
C GLU A 51 20.31 -17.67 -0.31
N ALA A 52 19.82 -16.65 0.38
CA ALA A 52 18.50 -16.67 1.02
C ALA A 52 17.34 -16.53 0.05
N ALA A 53 17.46 -15.69 -0.98
CA ALA A 53 16.38 -15.31 -1.90
C ALA A 53 16.61 -15.76 -3.35
N GLY A 54 17.84 -16.03 -3.79
CA GLY A 54 18.19 -16.21 -5.21
C GLY A 54 17.36 -17.27 -5.95
N ARG A 55 17.14 -18.43 -5.34
CA ARG A 55 16.29 -19.50 -5.92
C ARG A 55 14.78 -19.19 -5.85
N ARG A 56 14.39 -18.16 -5.12
CA ARG A 56 13.02 -17.71 -4.90
C ARG A 56 12.81 -16.25 -5.36
N TRP A 57 13.73 -15.77 -6.21
CA TRP A 57 13.60 -14.45 -6.80
C TRP A 57 12.44 -14.46 -7.81
N LEU A 58 11.40 -13.68 -7.55
CA LEU A 58 10.13 -13.69 -8.29
C LEU A 58 9.97 -12.48 -9.21
N MET A 59 10.97 -11.59 -9.21
CA MET A 59 10.91 -10.37 -10.02
C MET A 59 11.44 -10.63 -11.43
N ASN A 60 10.88 -9.93 -12.42
CA ASN A 60 11.35 -9.99 -13.79
C ASN A 60 12.74 -9.34 -13.94
N GLU A 61 13.00 -8.28 -13.17
CA GLU A 61 14.28 -7.61 -13.14
C GLU A 61 15.32 -8.45 -12.35
N PRO A 62 16.59 -8.41 -12.75
CA PRO A 62 17.63 -9.13 -12.02
C PRO A 62 17.82 -8.57 -10.61
N MET A 63 18.22 -9.43 -9.68
CA MET A 63 18.57 -9.01 -8.32
C MET A 63 19.72 -7.99 -8.38
N PRO A 64 19.58 -6.78 -7.79
CA PRO A 64 20.63 -5.77 -7.78
C PRO A 64 21.92 -6.29 -7.13
N ASP A 65 23.07 -6.00 -7.75
CA ASP A 65 24.37 -6.51 -7.26
C ASP A 65 24.68 -6.03 -5.83
N MET A 66 24.26 -4.81 -5.49
CA MET A 66 24.51 -4.23 -4.18
C MET A 66 23.92 -5.04 -3.01
N VAL A 67 22.85 -5.80 -3.24
CA VAL A 67 22.21 -6.59 -2.17
C VAL A 67 22.67 -8.03 -2.12
N LYS A 68 23.27 -8.57 -3.19
CA LYS A 68 23.61 -10.00 -3.30
C LYS A 68 24.44 -10.50 -2.12
N GLY A 69 25.47 -9.75 -1.75
CA GLY A 69 26.40 -10.07 -0.66
C GLY A 69 25.95 -9.58 0.72
N MET A 70 24.83 -8.85 0.84
CA MET A 70 24.37 -8.35 2.14
C MET A 70 23.94 -9.51 3.05
N PRO A 71 24.36 -9.52 4.34
CA PRO A 71 23.90 -10.51 5.29
C PRO A 71 22.42 -10.34 5.58
N VAL A 72 21.70 -11.45 5.64
CA VAL A 72 20.30 -11.46 6.09
C VAL A 72 20.30 -11.65 7.61
N LEU A 73 19.72 -10.70 8.33
CA LEU A 73 19.57 -10.70 9.78
C LEU A 73 18.28 -11.45 10.20
N ASP A 74 18.21 -11.86 11.46
CA ASP A 74 16.98 -12.41 12.05
C ASP A 74 16.05 -11.26 12.45
N GLY A 75 14.90 -11.13 11.79
CA GLY A 75 13.97 -10.00 12.02
C GLY A 75 13.38 -9.96 13.43
N GLU A 76 13.39 -11.08 14.17
CA GLU A 76 12.88 -11.16 15.54
C GLU A 76 13.97 -11.03 16.61
N LYS A 77 15.16 -11.60 16.36
CA LYS A 77 16.25 -11.63 17.35
C LYS A 77 17.19 -10.44 17.27
N ASP A 78 17.42 -9.91 16.05
CA ASP A 78 18.41 -8.86 15.80
C ASP A 78 17.81 -7.44 15.81
N ILE A 79 16.66 -7.23 16.48
CA ILE A 79 15.92 -5.96 16.49
C ILE A 79 16.85 -4.77 16.81
N LYS A 80 17.64 -4.84 17.89
CA LYS A 80 18.55 -3.75 18.29
C LYS A 80 19.66 -3.52 17.27
N THR A 81 20.22 -4.60 16.71
CA THR A 81 21.27 -4.54 15.69
C THR A 81 20.75 -3.87 14.42
N ILE A 82 19.53 -4.24 13.98
CA ILE A 82 18.88 -3.66 12.81
C ILE A 82 18.57 -2.17 13.09
N ALA A 83 17.91 -1.88 14.22
CA ALA A 83 17.54 -0.52 14.60
C ALA A 83 18.75 0.42 14.69
N ALA A 84 19.93 -0.07 15.06
CA ALA A 84 21.15 0.72 15.09
C ALA A 84 21.67 1.12 13.70
N GLN A 85 21.35 0.34 12.66
CA GLN A 85 21.84 0.55 11.29
C GLN A 85 20.91 1.39 10.43
N VAL A 86 19.64 1.57 10.83
CA VAL A 86 18.61 2.19 10.00
C VAL A 86 17.94 3.37 10.69
N ASP A 87 17.38 4.29 9.92
CA ASP A 87 16.51 5.35 10.41
C ASP A 87 15.07 4.84 10.60
N PHE A 88 14.64 3.89 9.75
CA PHE A 88 13.35 3.21 9.83
C PHE A 88 13.36 1.88 9.05
N ILE A 89 12.29 1.09 9.19
CA ILE A 89 12.13 -0.18 8.48
C ILE A 89 10.82 -0.25 7.70
N PHE A 90 10.86 -1.01 6.59
CA PHE A 90 9.68 -1.56 5.93
C PHE A 90 9.42 -2.97 6.46
N CYS A 91 8.18 -3.26 6.88
CA CYS A 91 7.80 -4.58 7.39
C CYS A 91 6.80 -5.25 6.45
N ALA A 92 7.18 -6.41 5.90
CA ALA A 92 6.40 -7.20 4.95
C ALA A 92 6.56 -8.70 5.25
N VAL A 93 6.20 -9.11 6.46
CA VAL A 93 6.29 -10.50 6.93
C VAL A 93 4.92 -11.14 7.00
N GLU A 94 4.87 -12.47 6.84
CA GLU A 94 3.67 -13.26 7.07
C GLU A 94 3.87 -14.09 8.33
N MET A 95 3.09 -13.79 9.36
CA MET A 95 3.08 -14.49 10.65
C MET A 95 1.76 -14.26 11.38
N ASP A 96 1.58 -14.91 12.53
CA ASP A 96 0.43 -14.68 13.39
C ASP A 96 0.29 -13.18 13.74
N LYS A 97 -0.96 -12.68 13.78
CA LYS A 97 -1.23 -11.25 13.95
C LYS A 97 -0.77 -10.70 15.31
N ASP A 98 -0.84 -11.49 16.37
CA ASP A 98 -0.47 -11.01 17.70
C ASP A 98 1.05 -11.00 17.85
N ILE A 99 1.74 -12.00 17.29
CA ILE A 99 3.21 -12.03 17.20
C ILE A 99 3.69 -10.84 16.36
N LEU A 100 3.03 -10.58 15.24
CA LEU A 100 3.38 -9.46 14.36
C LEU A 100 3.19 -8.10 15.03
N ARG A 101 2.09 -7.90 15.78
CA ARG A 101 1.91 -6.68 16.58
C ARG A 101 3.04 -6.47 17.56
N ALA A 102 3.38 -7.51 18.31
CA ALA A 102 4.47 -7.45 19.28
C ALA A 102 5.83 -7.14 18.62
N LEU A 103 6.10 -7.72 17.44
CA LEU A 103 7.30 -7.46 16.68
C LEU A 103 7.39 -6.01 16.21
N GLU A 104 6.34 -5.48 15.57
CA GLU A 104 6.30 -4.10 15.08
C GLU A 104 6.39 -3.09 16.23
N GLU A 105 5.71 -3.34 17.37
CA GLU A 105 5.86 -2.51 18.57
C GLU A 105 7.27 -2.58 19.18
N SER A 106 7.93 -3.74 19.10
CA SER A 106 9.30 -3.87 19.62
C SER A 106 10.29 -3.02 18.83
N TYR A 107 10.15 -2.93 17.51
CA TYR A 107 10.92 -1.98 16.69
C TYR A 107 10.60 -0.53 17.05
N ALA A 108 9.34 -0.17 17.15
CA ALA A 108 8.94 1.19 17.51
C ALA A 108 9.46 1.60 18.90
N LYS A 109 9.44 0.70 19.90
CA LYS A 109 9.95 0.95 21.27
C LYS A 109 11.48 1.12 21.32
N VAL A 110 12.23 0.60 20.34
CA VAL A 110 13.68 0.86 20.22
C VAL A 110 13.98 2.03 19.28
N GLU A 111 13.05 2.96 19.14
CA GLU A 111 13.15 4.21 18.37
C GLU A 111 13.32 3.99 16.85
N CYS A 112 12.84 2.87 16.34
CA CYS A 112 12.86 2.54 14.90
C CYS A 112 11.43 2.60 14.33
N PRO A 113 11.06 3.64 13.56
CA PRO A 113 9.78 3.70 12.88
C PRO A 113 9.55 2.50 11.94
N VAL A 114 8.29 2.05 11.86
CA VAL A 114 7.87 0.89 11.08
C VAL A 114 6.85 1.30 10.03
N PHE A 115 7.16 1.09 8.76
CA PHE A 115 6.21 1.19 7.65
C PHE A 115 5.72 -0.21 7.30
N SER A 116 4.49 -0.53 7.67
CA SER A 116 3.97 -1.89 7.59
C SER A 116 3.04 -2.12 6.40
N ASN A 117 3.31 -3.18 5.63
CA ASN A 117 2.38 -3.73 4.64
C ASN A 117 1.32 -4.65 5.28
N ASN A 118 1.49 -4.99 6.55
CA ASN A 118 0.74 -6.01 7.24
C ASN A 118 -0.61 -5.48 7.76
N SER A 119 -1.51 -6.40 8.10
CA SER A 119 -2.85 -6.03 8.59
C SER A 119 -2.97 -5.98 10.12
N ALA A 120 -1.91 -6.33 10.86
CA ALA A 120 -1.97 -6.52 12.30
C ALA A 120 -2.40 -5.26 13.08
N HIS A 121 -1.89 -4.10 12.68
CA HIS A 121 -2.19 -2.81 13.32
C HIS A 121 -3.23 -1.95 12.62
N ARG A 122 -3.86 -2.42 11.53
CA ARG A 122 -4.83 -1.59 10.77
C ARG A 122 -5.97 -1.06 11.62
N TRP A 123 -6.37 -1.79 12.66
CA TRP A 123 -7.47 -1.42 13.57
C TRP A 123 -7.01 -0.87 14.92
N THR A 124 -5.72 -0.72 15.16
CA THR A 124 -5.21 -0.04 16.35
C THR A 124 -5.51 1.45 16.21
N ALA A 125 -6.19 2.04 17.21
CA ALA A 125 -6.76 3.39 17.10
C ALA A 125 -5.71 4.48 16.87
N ASP A 126 -4.54 4.36 17.49
CA ASP A 126 -3.44 5.31 17.37
C ASP A 126 -2.38 4.95 16.31
N VAL A 127 -2.69 3.97 15.45
CA VAL A 127 -1.85 3.61 14.30
C VAL A 127 -2.50 4.15 13.03
N PRO A 128 -1.85 5.10 12.31
CA PRO A 128 -2.41 5.64 11.09
C PRO A 128 -2.39 4.61 9.96
N MET A 129 -3.52 4.48 9.26
CA MET A 129 -3.64 3.72 8.01
C MET A 129 -3.73 4.73 6.88
N ILE A 130 -2.64 4.89 6.12
CA ILE A 130 -2.49 6.00 5.19
C ILE A 130 -2.52 5.54 3.73
N ILE A 131 -3.30 6.24 2.93
CA ILE A 131 -3.15 6.36 1.49
C ILE A 131 -2.65 7.80 1.26
N PRO A 132 -1.39 8.00 0.87
CA PRO A 132 -0.73 9.31 0.92
C PRO A 132 -1.48 10.45 0.22
N GLU A 133 -2.20 10.16 -0.84
CA GLU A 133 -2.97 11.14 -1.61
C GLU A 133 -4.34 11.47 -1.00
N LEU A 134 -4.85 10.64 -0.05
CA LEU A 134 -6.22 10.78 0.44
C LEU A 134 -6.28 11.33 1.87
N ASN A 135 -5.55 10.72 2.79
CA ASN A 135 -5.64 11.01 4.23
C ASN A 135 -4.27 11.19 4.91
N PRO A 136 -3.39 12.07 4.39
CA PRO A 136 -2.06 12.32 4.97
C PRO A 136 -2.12 12.85 6.41
N ASP A 137 -3.21 13.53 6.79
CA ASP A 137 -3.50 14.06 8.12
C ASP A 137 -3.63 12.99 9.21
N HIS A 138 -3.90 11.73 8.85
CA HIS A 138 -3.88 10.64 9.81
C HIS A 138 -2.52 10.45 10.48
N ALA A 139 -1.43 10.97 9.91
CA ALA A 139 -0.11 10.99 10.53
C ALA A 139 -0.09 11.74 11.89
N GLU A 140 -1.00 12.68 12.12
CA GLU A 140 -1.08 13.43 13.39
C GLU A 140 -1.29 12.54 14.61
N VAL A 141 -1.91 11.35 14.43
CA VAL A 141 -2.11 10.39 15.53
C VAL A 141 -0.80 9.78 16.05
N ILE A 142 0.31 9.89 15.30
CA ILE A 142 1.63 9.36 15.68
C ILE A 142 2.09 9.89 17.03
N GLY A 143 1.77 11.15 17.37
CA GLY A 143 2.08 11.72 18.66
C GLY A 143 1.42 10.98 19.84
N GLN A 144 0.21 10.50 19.65
CA GLN A 144 -0.52 9.69 20.64
C GLN A 144 0.11 8.29 20.77
N GLN A 145 0.40 7.67 19.62
CA GLN A 145 1.04 6.36 19.57
C GLN A 145 2.41 6.37 20.29
N ARG A 146 3.24 7.39 20.05
CA ARG A 146 4.53 7.57 20.73
C ARG A 146 4.36 7.61 22.27
N ARG A 147 3.36 8.34 22.76
CA ARG A 147 3.06 8.37 24.22
C ARG A 147 2.69 6.99 24.75
N ARG A 148 1.83 6.25 24.05
CA ARG A 148 1.44 4.87 24.44
C ARG A 148 2.62 3.91 24.46
N LEU A 149 3.50 4.00 23.45
CA LEU A 149 4.66 3.12 23.31
C LEU A 149 5.83 3.51 24.23
N GLY A 150 5.83 4.72 24.79
CA GLY A 150 6.98 5.28 25.52
C GLY A 150 8.17 5.58 24.61
N ALA A 151 7.91 5.89 23.33
CA ALA A 151 8.92 6.18 22.31
C ALA A 151 8.97 7.69 22.00
N ALA A 152 10.16 8.21 21.71
CA ALA A 152 10.35 9.60 21.28
C ALA A 152 10.27 9.74 19.75
N LYS A 153 10.82 8.79 19.00
CA LYS A 153 10.90 8.80 17.53
C LYS A 153 10.16 7.64 16.89
N GLY A 154 10.12 6.48 17.57
CA GLY A 154 9.52 5.26 17.05
C GLY A 154 8.00 5.39 16.88
N PHE A 155 7.48 4.78 15.82
CA PHE A 155 6.05 4.66 15.55
C PHE A 155 5.80 3.53 14.52
N ILE A 156 4.54 3.18 14.31
CA ILE A 156 4.07 2.28 13.28
C ILE A 156 3.07 3.04 12.41
N ALA A 157 3.26 3.01 11.10
CA ALA A 157 2.29 3.45 10.12
C ALA A 157 1.97 2.29 9.19
N VAL A 158 0.70 2.07 8.87
CA VAL A 158 0.28 0.91 8.08
C VAL A 158 -0.34 1.32 6.78
N LYS A 159 -0.14 0.50 5.77
CA LYS A 159 -0.80 0.58 4.49
C LYS A 159 -2.14 -0.16 4.53
N SER A 160 -3.14 0.35 3.82
CA SER A 160 -4.44 -0.32 3.63
C SER A 160 -4.29 -1.60 2.80
N ASN A 161 -5.36 -2.39 2.72
CA ASN A 161 -5.45 -3.53 1.83
C ASN A 161 -5.19 -3.13 0.36
N CYS A 162 -4.60 -4.04 -0.44
CA CYS A 162 -4.18 -3.75 -1.81
C CYS A 162 -5.37 -3.54 -2.78
N SER A 163 -6.50 -4.23 -2.56
CA SER A 163 -7.66 -4.08 -3.44
C SER A 163 -8.32 -2.72 -3.34
N LEU A 164 -8.27 -2.07 -2.16
CA LEU A 164 -8.80 -0.72 -1.95
C LEU A 164 -8.14 0.31 -2.86
N GLN A 165 -6.87 0.10 -3.20
CA GLN A 165 -6.09 1.06 -4.01
C GLN A 165 -6.65 1.23 -5.42
N SER A 166 -7.45 0.28 -5.95
CA SER A 166 -8.08 0.44 -7.26
C SER A 166 -9.30 1.35 -7.21
N TYR A 167 -10.18 1.21 -6.21
CA TYR A 167 -11.50 1.85 -6.23
C TYR A 167 -11.68 2.99 -5.22
N LEU A 168 -10.97 2.98 -4.09
CA LEU A 168 -11.13 4.03 -3.10
C LEU A 168 -10.60 5.40 -3.57
N PRO A 169 -9.44 5.50 -4.24
CA PRO A 169 -8.96 6.78 -4.75
C PRO A 169 -9.91 7.46 -5.75
N PRO A 170 -10.51 6.78 -6.75
CA PRO A 170 -11.50 7.43 -7.61
C PRO A 170 -12.79 7.84 -6.86
N LEU A 171 -13.19 7.09 -5.84
CA LEU A 171 -14.38 7.42 -5.04
C LEU A 171 -14.14 8.56 -4.04
N TRP A 172 -12.90 8.76 -3.60
CA TRP A 172 -12.56 9.77 -2.59
C TRP A 172 -13.03 11.18 -2.96
N PRO A 173 -12.57 11.79 -4.07
CA PRO A 173 -12.98 13.15 -4.42
C PRO A 173 -14.46 13.26 -4.76
N LEU A 174 -15.09 12.18 -5.21
CA LEU A 174 -16.52 12.15 -5.48
C LEU A 174 -17.33 12.16 -4.17
N ASN A 175 -16.88 11.44 -3.15
CA ASN A 175 -17.50 11.45 -1.82
C ASN A 175 -17.42 12.86 -1.20
N GLU A 176 -16.24 13.48 -1.24
CA GLU A 176 -16.02 14.84 -0.71
C GLU A 176 -16.94 15.88 -1.37
N ARG A 177 -17.20 15.75 -2.67
CA ARG A 177 -17.96 16.75 -3.43
C ARG A 177 -19.45 16.51 -3.45
N PHE A 178 -19.88 15.26 -3.50
CA PHE A 178 -21.27 14.89 -3.79
C PHE A 178 -21.96 14.13 -2.65
N GLY A 179 -21.22 13.72 -1.60
CA GLY A 179 -21.75 12.93 -0.49
C GLY A 179 -22.15 11.53 -0.96
N MET A 180 -21.21 10.62 -1.02
CA MET A 180 -21.52 9.22 -1.40
C MET A 180 -22.38 8.56 -0.32
N THR A 181 -23.50 7.96 -0.72
CA THR A 181 -24.41 7.25 0.19
C THR A 181 -24.10 5.77 0.25
N LYS A 182 -23.82 5.16 -0.89
CA LYS A 182 -23.47 3.74 -1.00
C LYS A 182 -22.57 3.44 -2.20
N ALA A 183 -21.77 2.39 -2.08
CA ALA A 183 -21.02 1.83 -3.19
C ALA A 183 -21.03 0.30 -3.15
N LEU A 184 -20.96 -0.32 -4.33
CA LEU A 184 -20.66 -1.73 -4.54
C LEU A 184 -19.36 -1.84 -5.31
N ALA A 185 -18.42 -2.63 -4.80
CA ALA A 185 -17.14 -2.91 -5.44
C ALA A 185 -16.96 -4.41 -5.66
N CYS A 186 -17.05 -4.86 -6.91
CA CYS A 186 -16.69 -6.23 -7.28
C CYS A 186 -15.24 -6.22 -7.75
N THR A 187 -14.34 -6.86 -7.00
CA THR A 187 -12.90 -6.87 -7.30
C THR A 187 -12.47 -8.16 -7.95
N TYR A 188 -11.63 -8.04 -9.00
CA TYR A 188 -11.00 -9.12 -9.73
C TYR A 188 -9.51 -9.09 -9.42
N GLN A 189 -9.08 -9.96 -8.49
CA GLN A 189 -7.77 -9.86 -7.87
C GLN A 189 -6.75 -10.85 -8.45
N ALA A 190 -5.60 -10.33 -8.84
CA ALA A 190 -4.47 -11.07 -9.38
C ALA A 190 -3.86 -12.08 -8.39
N ILE A 191 -3.25 -13.15 -8.89
CA ILE A 191 -2.66 -14.24 -8.09
C ILE A 191 -1.49 -13.77 -7.21
N SER A 192 -0.75 -12.75 -7.64
CA SER A 192 0.34 -12.17 -6.84
C SER A 192 -0.14 -11.55 -5.52
N GLY A 193 -1.43 -11.20 -5.40
CA GLY A 193 -2.04 -10.80 -4.13
C GLY A 193 -2.05 -11.90 -3.08
N ALA A 194 -1.91 -13.17 -3.48
CA ALA A 194 -1.69 -14.32 -2.61
C ALA A 194 -0.20 -14.70 -2.46
N GLY A 195 0.73 -13.87 -2.93
CA GLY A 195 2.15 -14.19 -2.96
C GLY A 195 2.51 -15.35 -3.89
N LYS A 196 1.70 -15.62 -4.92
CA LYS A 196 1.80 -16.76 -5.83
C LYS A 196 2.10 -16.33 -7.26
N THR A 197 2.68 -17.26 -8.01
CA THR A 197 2.87 -17.21 -9.48
C THR A 197 2.14 -18.38 -10.12
N PHE A 198 1.98 -18.40 -11.44
CA PHE A 198 1.42 -19.57 -12.12
C PHE A 198 2.28 -20.83 -11.98
N GLU A 199 3.59 -20.70 -11.75
CA GLU A 199 4.47 -21.83 -11.45
C GLU A 199 4.19 -22.44 -10.07
N THR A 200 3.90 -21.59 -9.06
CA THR A 200 3.62 -22.02 -7.69
C THR A 200 2.14 -22.30 -7.42
N TRP A 201 1.28 -21.93 -8.35
CA TRP A 201 -0.17 -22.13 -8.28
C TRP A 201 -0.76 -22.40 -9.69
N PRO A 202 -0.38 -23.51 -10.34
CA PRO A 202 -0.79 -23.83 -11.71
C PRO A 202 -2.31 -24.02 -11.85
N GLU A 203 -3.02 -24.40 -10.78
CA GLU A 203 -4.48 -24.58 -10.76
C GLU A 203 -5.27 -23.29 -10.99
N MET A 204 -4.60 -22.14 -10.92
CA MET A 204 -5.21 -20.86 -11.26
C MET A 204 -5.29 -20.59 -12.77
N ALA A 205 -4.54 -21.32 -13.59
CA ALA A 205 -4.69 -21.20 -15.03
C ALA A 205 -6.11 -21.66 -15.44
N ASP A 206 -6.79 -20.83 -16.24
CA ASP A 206 -8.17 -21.08 -16.68
C ASP A 206 -9.19 -21.31 -15.55
N ASN A 207 -8.99 -20.63 -14.38
CA ASN A 207 -9.84 -20.79 -13.21
C ASN A 207 -10.16 -19.46 -12.53
N VAL A 208 -11.35 -19.37 -11.93
CA VAL A 208 -11.82 -18.22 -11.11
C VAL A 208 -12.27 -18.74 -9.76
N ILE A 209 -11.74 -18.17 -8.67
CA ILE A 209 -12.14 -18.54 -7.30
C ILE A 209 -13.03 -17.41 -6.75
N PRO A 210 -14.30 -17.68 -6.38
CA PRO A 210 -15.28 -16.68 -5.97
C PRO A 210 -15.08 -16.18 -4.52
N LEU A 211 -14.07 -16.67 -3.81
CA LEU A 211 -13.79 -16.34 -2.41
C LEU A 211 -12.31 -16.04 -2.19
N ILE A 212 -12.03 -14.89 -1.61
CA ILE A 212 -10.73 -14.58 -0.99
C ILE A 212 -10.98 -14.36 0.50
N LYS A 213 -10.53 -15.30 1.33
CA LYS A 213 -10.86 -15.32 2.76
C LYS A 213 -10.55 -14.00 3.47
N GLY A 214 -11.58 -13.38 4.05
CA GLY A 214 -11.49 -12.13 4.83
C GLY A 214 -11.21 -10.88 4.01
N GLU A 215 -11.27 -10.94 2.67
CA GLU A 215 -10.98 -9.80 1.81
C GLU A 215 -12.17 -8.85 1.72
N GLU A 216 -13.39 -9.37 1.71
CA GLU A 216 -14.62 -8.58 1.69
C GLU A 216 -14.76 -7.75 2.97
N ASP A 217 -14.53 -8.33 4.16
CA ASP A 217 -14.54 -7.58 5.44
C ASP A 217 -13.53 -6.40 5.43
N LYS A 218 -12.32 -6.61 4.88
CA LYS A 218 -11.35 -5.51 4.72
C LYS A 218 -11.86 -4.45 3.74
N SER A 219 -12.40 -4.88 2.60
CA SER A 219 -12.90 -4.01 1.54
C SER A 219 -14.07 -3.14 2.00
N GLU A 220 -14.91 -3.64 2.89
CA GLU A 220 -16.06 -2.92 3.42
C GLU A 220 -15.70 -2.02 4.61
N ARG A 221 -14.76 -2.43 5.46
CA ARG A 221 -14.48 -1.75 6.73
C ARG A 221 -13.28 -0.80 6.68
N GLU A 222 -12.18 -1.15 6.01
CA GLU A 222 -10.98 -0.30 5.99
C GLU A 222 -11.24 1.10 5.41
N PRO A 223 -12.09 1.30 4.38
CA PRO A 223 -12.47 2.63 3.93
C PRO A 223 -13.02 3.53 5.03
N MET A 224 -13.75 2.96 6.00
CA MET A 224 -14.31 3.74 7.11
C MET A 224 -13.21 4.32 8.00
N LYS A 225 -12.11 3.59 8.22
CA LYS A 225 -10.96 4.15 8.94
C LYS A 225 -10.22 5.20 8.11
N ILE A 226 -10.11 5.00 6.80
CA ILE A 226 -9.43 5.97 5.90
C ILE A 226 -10.22 7.28 5.82
N TRP A 227 -11.56 7.24 5.79
CA TRP A 227 -12.44 8.40 5.93
C TRP A 227 -12.65 8.85 7.38
N GLY A 228 -12.03 8.18 8.35
CA GLY A 228 -12.12 8.50 9.76
C GLY A 228 -11.48 9.85 10.09
N LYS A 229 -11.67 10.27 11.34
CA LYS A 229 -11.13 11.53 11.85
C LYS A 229 -10.14 11.28 12.98
N VAL A 230 -9.02 12.01 12.96
CA VAL A 230 -8.07 12.05 14.07
C VAL A 230 -8.71 12.78 15.24
N THR A 231 -8.65 12.18 16.42
CA THR A 231 -9.16 12.72 17.68
C THR A 231 -8.11 12.54 18.79
N PRO A 232 -8.28 13.13 19.98
CA PRO A 232 -7.39 12.88 21.11
C PRO A 232 -7.29 11.40 21.54
N ASP A 233 -8.30 10.57 21.22
CA ASP A 233 -8.36 9.16 21.60
C ASP A 233 -7.94 8.22 20.46
N GLY A 234 -7.49 8.75 19.32
CA GLY A 234 -7.09 8.00 18.14
C GLY A 234 -7.93 8.33 16.92
N ILE A 235 -7.87 7.48 15.90
CA ILE A 235 -8.68 7.62 14.68
C ILE A 235 -10.05 6.97 14.92
N ILE A 236 -11.10 7.78 14.88
CA ILE A 236 -12.49 7.33 14.92
C ILE A 236 -12.95 7.07 13.49
N PRO A 237 -13.33 5.82 13.14
CA PRO A 237 -13.84 5.49 11.80
C PRO A 237 -15.09 6.28 11.45
N ALA A 238 -15.25 6.62 10.17
CA ALA A 238 -16.48 7.17 9.63
C ALA A 238 -17.64 6.16 9.74
N THR A 239 -18.87 6.65 9.81
CA THR A 239 -20.09 5.82 9.88
C THR A 239 -20.72 5.54 8.52
N GLY A 240 -20.19 6.11 7.47
CA GLY A 240 -20.60 5.94 6.08
C GLY A 240 -19.53 6.51 5.13
N PRO A 241 -19.70 6.33 3.83
CA PRO A 241 -20.82 5.67 3.12
C PRO A 241 -20.92 4.16 3.35
N SER A 242 -22.07 3.56 3.00
CA SER A 242 -22.21 2.09 3.02
C SER A 242 -21.46 1.48 1.83
N ILE A 243 -20.56 0.53 2.10
CA ILE A 243 -19.84 -0.22 1.06
C ILE A 243 -20.19 -1.69 1.19
N THR A 244 -20.50 -2.33 0.06
CA THR A 244 -20.55 -3.79 -0.05
C THR A 244 -19.57 -4.26 -1.10
N SER A 245 -18.99 -5.43 -0.89
CA SER A 245 -17.89 -5.92 -1.72
C SER A 245 -18.04 -7.39 -2.07
N GLN A 246 -17.66 -7.75 -3.30
CA GLN A 246 -17.45 -9.13 -3.72
C GLN A 246 -16.00 -9.26 -4.21
N CYS A 247 -15.22 -10.17 -3.62
CA CYS A 247 -13.82 -10.32 -3.93
C CYS A 247 -13.52 -11.64 -4.62
N ILE A 248 -13.10 -11.58 -5.88
CA ILE A 248 -12.90 -12.71 -6.78
C ILE A 248 -11.43 -12.84 -7.15
N ARG A 249 -10.85 -14.04 -7.06
CA ARG A 249 -9.50 -14.33 -7.57
C ARG A 249 -9.60 -14.72 -9.04
N VAL A 250 -8.80 -14.07 -9.88
CA VAL A 250 -8.76 -14.30 -11.33
C VAL A 250 -7.36 -14.70 -11.80
N PRO A 251 -7.24 -15.39 -12.96
CA PRO A 251 -5.97 -15.88 -13.49
C PRO A 251 -5.16 -14.75 -14.18
N VAL A 252 -4.84 -13.72 -13.39
CA VAL A 252 -4.03 -12.57 -13.81
C VAL A 252 -2.80 -12.51 -12.91
N THR A 253 -1.63 -12.25 -13.49
CA THR A 253 -0.37 -12.19 -12.74
C THR A 253 -0.37 -11.06 -11.72
N ASP A 254 -0.53 -9.81 -12.18
CA ASP A 254 -0.55 -8.58 -11.40
C ASP A 254 -1.69 -7.66 -11.87
N GLY A 255 -2.15 -6.81 -10.97
CA GLY A 255 -3.21 -5.84 -11.22
C GLY A 255 -4.55 -6.27 -10.63
N HIS A 256 -5.07 -5.47 -9.69
CA HIS A 256 -6.41 -5.64 -9.13
C HIS A 256 -7.36 -4.69 -9.83
N LEU A 257 -8.30 -5.26 -10.58
CA LEU A 257 -9.36 -4.53 -11.26
C LEU A 257 -10.60 -4.55 -10.39
N ALA A 258 -11.39 -3.48 -10.41
CA ALA A 258 -12.69 -3.42 -9.75
C ALA A 258 -13.77 -2.87 -10.68
N ALA A 259 -14.95 -3.50 -10.67
CA ALA A 259 -16.18 -2.93 -11.16
C ALA A 259 -16.88 -2.23 -10.00
N VAL A 260 -17.15 -0.94 -10.16
CA VAL A 260 -17.65 -0.07 -9.10
C VAL A 260 -18.99 0.55 -9.50
N PHE A 261 -19.92 0.57 -8.55
CA PHE A 261 -21.22 1.21 -8.67
C PHE A 261 -21.39 2.13 -7.46
N ALA A 262 -21.84 3.37 -7.66
CA ALA A 262 -21.96 4.35 -6.57
C ALA A 262 -23.21 5.22 -6.70
N SER A 263 -23.78 5.57 -5.54
CA SER A 263 -24.87 6.55 -5.41
C SER A 263 -24.48 7.68 -4.47
N PHE A 264 -25.01 8.86 -4.72
CA PHE A 264 -24.64 10.10 -4.04
C PHE A 264 -25.87 10.85 -3.54
N GLU A 265 -25.68 11.74 -2.56
CA GLU A 265 -26.73 12.70 -2.15
C GLU A 265 -27.03 13.68 -3.27
N LYS A 266 -25.98 14.15 -3.96
CA LYS A 266 -26.07 15.02 -5.15
C LYS A 266 -25.54 14.23 -6.34
N LYS A 267 -26.43 13.86 -7.26
CA LYS A 267 -26.05 13.10 -8.44
C LYS A 267 -25.10 13.91 -9.32
N PRO A 268 -23.84 13.46 -9.54
CA PRO A 268 -22.91 14.11 -10.44
C PRO A 268 -23.24 13.86 -11.92
N SER A 269 -22.84 14.75 -12.80
CA SER A 269 -22.76 14.48 -14.23
C SER A 269 -21.49 13.69 -14.56
N ILE A 270 -21.48 13.02 -15.73
CA ILE A 270 -20.32 12.27 -16.21
C ILE A 270 -19.13 13.22 -16.44
N GLU A 271 -19.41 14.40 -16.98
CA GLU A 271 -18.41 15.43 -17.26
C GLU A 271 -17.76 15.94 -15.99
N GLU A 272 -18.54 16.29 -14.96
CA GLU A 272 -18.00 16.73 -13.66
C GLU A 272 -17.09 15.67 -13.03
N ILE A 273 -17.45 14.38 -13.13
CA ILE A 273 -16.61 13.28 -12.61
C ILE A 273 -15.27 13.21 -13.34
N LYS A 274 -15.30 13.28 -14.69
CA LYS A 274 -14.07 13.26 -15.49
C LYS A 274 -13.16 14.44 -15.17
N GLU A 275 -13.72 15.64 -15.02
CA GLU A 275 -12.97 16.85 -14.63
C GLU A 275 -12.34 16.71 -13.25
N ILE A 276 -13.07 16.16 -12.27
CA ILE A 276 -12.58 15.90 -10.91
C ILE A 276 -11.41 14.92 -10.94
N TRP A 277 -11.53 13.82 -11.67
CA TRP A 277 -10.45 12.85 -11.78
C TRP A 277 -9.22 13.40 -12.50
N ALA A 278 -9.43 14.16 -13.58
CA ALA A 278 -8.34 14.78 -14.34
C ALA A 278 -7.59 15.84 -13.51
N GLY A 279 -8.29 16.57 -12.66
CA GLY A 279 -7.72 17.62 -11.80
C GLY A 279 -7.25 17.14 -10.43
N PHE A 280 -7.44 15.87 -10.09
CA PHE A 280 -7.10 15.36 -8.75
C PHE A 280 -5.59 15.34 -8.51
N SER A 281 -5.17 16.06 -7.46
CA SER A 281 -3.76 16.12 -7.01
C SER A 281 -3.73 16.05 -5.49
N GLY A 282 -3.13 14.97 -4.98
CA GLY A 282 -2.89 14.80 -3.55
C GLY A 282 -1.61 15.49 -3.08
N LEU A 283 -1.36 15.43 -1.77
CA LEU A 283 -0.15 16.00 -1.17
C LEU A 283 1.16 15.46 -1.77
N PRO A 284 1.28 14.15 -2.08
CA PRO A 284 2.49 13.61 -2.73
C PRO A 284 2.84 14.27 -4.06
N GLN A 285 1.82 14.58 -4.90
CA GLN A 285 2.02 15.27 -6.18
C GLN A 285 2.42 16.72 -5.96
N GLN A 286 1.79 17.41 -5.00
CA GLN A 286 2.10 18.79 -4.65
C GLN A 286 3.53 18.96 -4.12
N LEU A 287 4.04 17.95 -3.41
CA LEU A 287 5.41 17.90 -2.86
C LEU A 287 6.44 17.32 -3.86
N ASP A 288 6.03 16.91 -5.05
CA ASP A 288 6.88 16.24 -6.06
C ASP A 288 7.69 15.08 -5.44
N LEU A 289 7.00 14.22 -4.66
CA LEU A 289 7.66 13.08 -4.01
C LEU A 289 8.17 12.09 -5.05
N PRO A 290 9.36 11.46 -4.83
CA PRO A 290 10.01 10.62 -5.84
C PRO A 290 9.18 9.48 -6.42
N THR A 291 8.35 8.83 -5.57
CA THR A 291 7.50 7.70 -5.98
C THR A 291 6.08 8.13 -6.36
N ALA A 292 5.75 9.42 -6.21
CA ALA A 292 4.43 9.93 -6.56
C ALA A 292 4.21 9.91 -8.08
N PRO A 293 3.10 9.34 -8.58
CA PRO A 293 2.73 9.45 -9.98
C PRO A 293 2.40 10.89 -10.32
N LYS A 294 2.79 11.38 -11.48
CA LYS A 294 2.45 12.73 -11.92
C LYS A 294 0.96 12.91 -12.12
N GLN A 295 0.30 11.91 -12.72
CA GLN A 295 -1.14 11.84 -12.84
C GLN A 295 -1.64 10.61 -12.05
N PHE A 296 -2.20 10.85 -10.86
CA PHE A 296 -2.64 9.77 -9.99
C PHE A 296 -3.87 9.04 -10.51
N LEU A 297 -4.93 9.79 -10.90
CA LEU A 297 -6.15 9.23 -11.46
C LEU A 297 -6.15 9.43 -12.98
N ARG A 298 -6.06 8.33 -13.73
CA ARG A 298 -6.02 8.34 -15.20
C ARG A 298 -7.29 7.77 -15.78
N TYR A 299 -8.12 8.59 -16.39
CA TYR A 299 -9.31 8.16 -17.11
C TYR A 299 -9.00 7.82 -18.59
N PHE A 300 -9.61 6.76 -19.08
CA PHE A 300 -9.55 6.29 -20.48
C PHE A 300 -10.93 6.38 -21.10
N ASP A 301 -11.03 7.00 -22.27
CA ASP A 301 -12.28 7.09 -23.05
C ASP A 301 -12.50 5.84 -23.92
N GLU A 302 -11.46 5.04 -24.17
CA GLU A 302 -11.54 3.80 -24.92
C GLU A 302 -12.45 2.79 -24.22
N GLU A 303 -13.36 2.18 -24.98
CA GLU A 303 -14.42 1.32 -24.45
C GLU A 303 -13.93 0.02 -23.80
N ASP A 304 -12.74 -0.44 -24.12
CA ASP A 304 -12.14 -1.69 -23.61
C ASP A 304 -11.05 -1.45 -22.53
N ARG A 305 -10.93 -0.22 -22.02
CA ARG A 305 -9.94 0.14 -20.99
C ARG A 305 -10.62 0.44 -19.64
N PRO A 306 -9.94 0.21 -18.50
CA PRO A 306 -8.56 -0.30 -18.38
C PRO A 306 -8.45 -1.82 -18.53
N GLN A 307 -7.29 -2.26 -19.03
CA GLN A 307 -6.92 -3.68 -19.12
C GLN A 307 -5.69 -3.93 -18.24
N THR A 308 -5.70 -5.01 -17.43
CA THR A 308 -4.63 -5.30 -16.47
C THR A 308 -3.25 -5.36 -17.13
N ARG A 309 -3.14 -5.95 -18.32
CA ARG A 309 -1.86 -6.10 -19.02
C ARG A 309 -1.32 -4.80 -19.61
N LEU A 310 -2.22 -3.89 -20.02
CA LEU A 310 -1.85 -2.64 -20.68
C LEU A 310 -1.64 -1.49 -19.70
N ASP A 311 -2.38 -1.48 -18.58
CA ASP A 311 -2.55 -0.26 -17.78
C ASP A 311 -2.01 -0.36 -16.36
N ARG A 312 -1.74 -1.57 -15.84
CA ARG A 312 -1.29 -1.74 -14.47
C ARG A 312 0.06 -1.09 -14.16
N ASP A 313 0.93 -0.93 -15.17
CA ASP A 313 2.30 -0.43 -15.01
C ASP A 313 2.42 1.09 -15.27
N LEU A 314 1.31 1.80 -15.51
CA LEU A 314 1.32 3.24 -15.71
C LEU A 314 1.92 3.98 -14.51
N GLU A 315 2.75 5.01 -14.81
CA GLU A 315 3.48 5.78 -13.80
C GLU A 315 4.28 4.86 -12.84
N GLY A 316 4.96 3.84 -13.40
CA GLY A 316 5.70 2.86 -12.61
C GLY A 316 4.79 1.98 -11.73
N GLY A 317 3.53 1.77 -12.11
CA GLY A 317 2.53 1.02 -11.35
C GLY A 317 1.92 1.79 -10.18
N MET A 318 2.09 3.12 -10.16
CA MET A 318 1.60 3.97 -9.07
C MET A 318 0.32 4.73 -9.43
N ALA A 319 -0.05 4.85 -10.71
CA ALA A 319 -1.32 5.43 -11.15
C ALA A 319 -2.52 4.48 -10.95
N ILE A 320 -3.70 5.06 -10.86
CA ILE A 320 -4.98 4.36 -10.91
C ILE A 320 -5.59 4.59 -12.29
N SER A 321 -5.77 3.51 -13.05
CA SER A 321 -6.41 3.53 -14.36
C SER A 321 -7.91 3.40 -14.21
N ILE A 322 -8.69 4.29 -14.81
CA ILE A 322 -10.15 4.35 -14.71
C ILE A 322 -10.74 4.37 -16.12
N GLY A 323 -11.86 3.71 -16.33
CA GLY A 323 -12.58 3.78 -17.58
C GLY A 323 -14.02 3.28 -17.46
N ARG A 324 -14.73 3.21 -18.56
CA ARG A 324 -16.10 2.70 -18.58
C ARG A 324 -17.07 3.48 -17.70
N LEU A 325 -16.83 4.76 -17.40
CA LEU A 325 -17.73 5.61 -16.65
C LEU A 325 -19.03 5.83 -17.43
N ARG A 326 -20.16 5.53 -16.82
CA ARG A 326 -21.49 5.67 -17.41
C ARG A 326 -22.59 5.71 -16.35
N PRO A 327 -23.79 6.23 -16.66
CA PRO A 327 -24.96 6.09 -15.79
C PRO A 327 -25.32 4.62 -15.55
N ASP A 328 -25.96 4.38 -14.41
CA ASP A 328 -26.49 3.07 -14.02
C ASP A 328 -27.99 3.15 -13.69
N SER A 329 -28.71 2.03 -13.83
CA SER A 329 -30.15 1.97 -13.57
C SER A 329 -30.53 1.76 -12.11
N GLN A 330 -29.60 1.27 -11.26
CA GLN A 330 -29.80 0.98 -9.84
C GLN A 330 -28.98 1.88 -8.93
N TYR A 331 -27.86 2.41 -9.46
CA TYR A 331 -26.96 3.38 -8.85
C TYR A 331 -26.93 4.63 -9.73
N ASP A 332 -26.29 5.68 -9.29
CA ASP A 332 -26.15 6.87 -10.12
C ASP A 332 -25.15 6.67 -11.24
N ILE A 333 -24.03 6.01 -10.93
CA ILE A 333 -22.95 5.74 -11.85
C ILE A 333 -22.36 4.35 -11.67
N LYS A 334 -21.67 3.90 -12.72
CA LYS A 334 -20.76 2.75 -12.68
C LYS A 334 -19.51 3.01 -13.53
N PHE A 335 -18.40 2.41 -13.10
CA PHE A 335 -17.12 2.49 -13.79
C PHE A 335 -16.25 1.27 -13.49
N VAL A 336 -15.13 1.16 -14.19
CA VAL A 336 -14.10 0.14 -13.93
C VAL A 336 -12.80 0.85 -13.59
N CYS A 337 -12.06 0.32 -12.62
CA CYS A 337 -10.77 0.85 -12.23
C CYS A 337 -9.76 -0.25 -11.96
N LEU A 338 -8.47 0.10 -12.03
CA LEU A 338 -7.35 -0.82 -11.94
C LEU A 338 -6.19 -0.18 -11.20
N SER A 339 -5.55 -0.93 -10.31
CA SER A 339 -4.26 -0.57 -9.72
C SER A 339 -3.28 -1.75 -9.72
N HIS A 340 -1.98 -1.47 -9.71
CA HIS A 340 -0.96 -2.50 -9.53
C HIS A 340 -0.88 -2.92 -8.06
N ASN A 341 -1.31 -4.15 -7.75
CA ASN A 341 -1.47 -4.62 -6.37
C ASN A 341 -0.16 -4.80 -5.60
N THR A 342 0.96 -5.12 -6.24
CA THR A 342 2.26 -5.30 -5.57
C THR A 342 3.11 -4.02 -5.56
N LEU A 343 2.82 -3.05 -6.43
CA LEU A 343 3.41 -1.72 -6.43
C LEU A 343 2.52 -0.74 -5.67
N ARG A 344 1.54 -0.09 -6.31
CA ARG A 344 0.61 0.82 -5.63
C ARG A 344 -0.03 0.17 -4.42
N GLY A 345 -0.52 -1.04 -4.59
CA GLY A 345 -1.20 -1.84 -3.57
C GLY A 345 -0.31 -2.34 -2.44
N ALA A 346 1.02 -2.33 -2.55
CA ALA A 346 1.94 -2.87 -1.55
C ALA A 346 3.24 -2.05 -1.43
N ALA A 347 4.34 -2.51 -2.06
CA ALA A 347 5.67 -1.95 -1.85
C ALA A 347 5.77 -0.47 -2.23
N GLY A 348 5.29 -0.07 -3.41
CA GLY A 348 5.36 1.32 -3.87
C GLY A 348 4.53 2.28 -3.02
N GLY A 349 3.28 1.89 -2.66
CA GLY A 349 2.46 2.68 -1.75
C GLY A 349 3.09 2.84 -0.35
N ASN A 350 3.86 1.84 0.10
CA ASN A 350 4.57 1.92 1.37
C ASN A 350 5.79 2.84 1.29
N VAL A 351 6.54 2.79 0.17
CA VAL A 351 7.66 3.72 -0.09
C VAL A 351 7.14 5.16 -0.15
N LEU A 352 6.05 5.40 -0.89
CA LEU A 352 5.45 6.74 -0.98
C LEU A 352 4.96 7.26 0.39
N MET A 353 4.41 6.39 1.24
CA MET A 353 4.03 6.74 2.61
C MET A 353 5.27 7.13 3.45
N ALA A 354 6.40 6.42 3.29
CA ALA A 354 7.64 6.78 3.97
C ALA A 354 8.20 8.12 3.47
N GLU A 355 8.20 8.36 2.16
CA GLU A 355 8.59 9.66 1.57
C GLU A 355 7.75 10.80 2.15
N LEU A 356 6.42 10.61 2.22
CA LEU A 356 5.51 11.60 2.79
C LEU A 356 5.86 11.92 4.26
N LEU A 357 6.01 10.89 5.11
CA LEU A 357 6.30 11.10 6.52
C LEU A 357 7.71 11.65 6.77
N CYS A 358 8.68 11.33 5.91
CA CYS A 358 10.00 11.97 5.93
C CYS A 358 9.90 13.45 5.55
N SER A 359 9.18 13.80 4.49
CA SER A 359 9.00 15.20 4.05
C SER A 359 8.28 16.07 5.08
N GLN A 360 7.38 15.46 5.87
CA GLN A 360 6.68 16.12 6.96
C GLN A 360 7.46 16.17 8.29
N GLY A 361 8.70 15.64 8.34
CA GLY A 361 9.57 15.70 9.51
C GLY A 361 9.25 14.70 10.63
N TYR A 362 8.41 13.67 10.37
CA TYR A 362 8.16 12.63 11.37
C TYR A 362 9.40 11.76 11.63
N ILE A 363 10.34 11.69 10.68
CA ILE A 363 11.58 10.92 10.77
C ILE A 363 12.78 11.85 10.61
N PRO A 364 13.39 12.27 11.72
CA PRO A 364 14.64 13.03 11.67
C PRO A 364 15.77 12.12 11.17
N HIS A 365 16.74 12.68 10.47
CA HIS A 365 17.99 11.98 10.17
C HIS A 365 18.74 11.64 11.48
N LYS A 366 19.35 10.45 11.54
CA LYS A 366 20.31 10.08 12.57
C LYS A 366 21.64 10.81 12.43
#